data_142f8c57965fb95f71ef2d313850062d
#
_entry.id   142f8c57965fb95f71ef2d313850062d
#
_cell.length_a   1.000
_cell.length_b   1.000
_cell.length_c   1.000
_cell.angle_alpha   90.00
_cell.angle_beta   90.00
_cell.angle_gamma   90.00
#
_symmetry.space_group_name_H-M   'P 1'
#
loop_
_entity.id
_entity.type
_entity.pdbx_description
1 polymer ?
#
loop_
_entity_poly.entity_id
_entity_poly.type
_entity_poly.pdbx_seq_one_letter_code
_entity_poly.pdbx_strand_id
1 'polypeptide(L)'
;VNIPIKYLFMTSFMLDQNSMKIRNFQNLMGRTARSGMYTEGSVIVTDSKLFDNKNNRSNGGFYKWENCVKMFDSHAAEPCESSILWLVQDIEINRDDYVKGVYIANYIINNYSHWDCFESCYEKILQAYERKKQTPMNQKSVTVLKTALTVRQHVVETIENHLCFVLSNDEGSDAQVVALELCKETLAYFMANDAEKTLLEKIFDVIAQKAKTVDRVKIKRYSKSMLGIDDALIIEAWLAETQFIEQQFSDSEIFEMLLSFFIDTHKIGKTEEYFPDICRMWLDGYSFIAMQKATGLLIPDIESLCSKLISYEFSFFIGNIIDVIDDDDDENRALLVSKLLLLQRKLKYGVCSETAISICEKVFNDRLLANSIAEQIGAESIDTNHIIDALKMCKEKILGFLSVYPTYFSVRINWICK
;
A
#
# COMPACT_ATOMS: atom_id res chain seq x y z
N VAL A 1 14.51 -5.16 2.79
CA VAL A 1 15.80 -4.59 3.20
C VAL A 1 16.86 -5.68 3.14
N ASN A 2 17.89 -5.50 2.31
CA ASN A 2 19.00 -6.46 2.13
C ASN A 2 20.18 -6.17 3.10
N ILE A 3 19.87 -5.90 4.37
CA ILE A 3 20.89 -5.65 5.39
C ILE A 3 21.28 -6.98 6.02
N PRO A 4 22.57 -7.37 6.06
CA PRO A 4 23.03 -8.54 6.77
C PRO A 4 22.90 -8.31 8.29
N ILE A 5 22.17 -9.20 8.95
CA ILE A 5 21.91 -9.15 10.40
C ILE A 5 22.67 -10.29 11.05
N LYS A 6 23.45 -10.01 12.11
CA LYS A 6 24.11 -11.03 12.92
C LYS A 6 23.22 -11.52 14.07
N TYR A 7 22.50 -10.59 14.70
CA TYR A 7 21.63 -10.87 15.85
C TYR A 7 20.22 -10.38 15.59
N LEU A 8 19.24 -11.28 15.68
CA LEU A 8 17.81 -10.96 15.61
C LEU A 8 17.19 -11.11 16.99
N PHE A 9 16.70 -10.02 17.55
CA PHE A 9 16.02 -10.03 18.84
C PHE A 9 14.50 -10.11 18.61
N MET A 10 13.90 -11.20 19.06
CA MET A 10 12.45 -11.44 18.97
C MET A 10 11.81 -11.09 20.30
N THR A 11 11.10 -9.98 20.35
CA THR A 11 10.37 -9.52 21.54
C THR A 11 9.00 -10.17 21.69
N SER A 12 8.40 -10.62 20.59
CA SER A 12 7.12 -11.32 20.55
C SER A 12 7.00 -12.17 19.29
N PHE A 13 6.21 -13.26 19.38
CA PHE A 13 5.73 -14.04 18.23
C PHE A 13 4.28 -13.69 17.86
N MET A 14 3.80 -12.56 18.38
CA MET A 14 2.47 -12.02 18.05
C MET A 14 2.63 -10.74 17.23
N LEU A 15 1.83 -10.62 16.20
CA LEU A 15 1.62 -9.37 15.45
C LEU A 15 0.22 -8.89 15.84
N ASP A 16 0.16 -7.84 16.63
CA ASP A 16 -1.05 -7.36 17.30
C ASP A 16 -1.71 -8.47 18.14
N GLN A 17 -2.91 -8.88 17.79
CA GLN A 17 -3.65 -9.96 18.48
C GLN A 17 -3.46 -11.34 17.83
N ASN A 18 -2.78 -11.42 16.70
CA ASN A 18 -2.60 -12.64 15.92
C ASN A 18 -1.20 -13.23 16.09
N SER A 19 -1.09 -14.56 16.02
CA SER A 19 0.21 -15.22 15.94
C SER A 19 0.92 -14.84 14.65
N MET A 20 2.23 -14.58 14.73
CA MET A 20 3.07 -14.42 13.57
C MET A 20 2.96 -15.66 12.68
N LYS A 21 2.86 -15.49 11.37
CA LYS A 21 2.92 -16.61 10.42
C LYS A 21 4.33 -17.21 10.38
N ILE A 22 4.42 -18.55 10.28
CA ILE A 22 5.68 -19.29 10.22
C ILE A 22 6.55 -18.76 9.07
N ARG A 23 5.96 -18.54 7.90
CA ARG A 23 6.61 -17.94 6.74
C ARG A 23 7.28 -16.60 7.04
N ASN A 24 6.61 -15.73 7.80
CA ASN A 24 7.16 -14.43 8.17
C ASN A 24 8.37 -14.58 9.10
N PHE A 25 8.29 -15.49 10.05
CA PHE A 25 9.42 -15.83 10.93
C PHE A 25 10.61 -16.42 10.16
N GLN A 26 10.35 -17.38 9.27
CA GLN A 26 11.38 -17.97 8.42
C GLN A 26 12.05 -16.92 7.52
N ASN A 27 11.30 -15.97 6.98
CA ASN A 27 11.83 -14.83 6.22
C ASN A 27 12.72 -13.92 7.08
N LEU A 28 12.36 -13.72 8.35
CA LEU A 28 13.20 -12.96 9.30
C LEU A 28 14.48 -13.73 9.63
N MET A 29 14.39 -15.02 9.91
CA MET A 29 15.57 -15.88 10.13
C MET A 29 16.49 -15.92 8.91
N GLY A 30 15.94 -16.01 7.70
CA GLY A 30 16.72 -15.99 6.46
C GLY A 30 17.46 -14.68 6.19
N ARG A 31 17.22 -13.64 7.01
CA ARG A 31 18.00 -12.40 6.99
C ARG A 31 19.17 -12.40 7.96
N THR A 32 19.18 -13.31 8.94
CA THR A 32 20.33 -13.51 9.83
C THR A 32 21.40 -14.33 9.11
N ALA A 33 22.65 -13.97 9.29
CA ALA A 33 23.81 -14.62 8.62
C ALA A 33 23.73 -14.66 7.08
N ARG A 34 23.17 -13.61 6.48
CA ARG A 34 23.16 -13.53 5.01
C ARG A 34 24.58 -13.46 4.46
N SER A 35 24.86 -14.25 3.43
CA SER A 35 26.18 -14.35 2.80
C SER A 35 26.77 -12.98 2.45
N GLY A 36 28.04 -12.79 2.76
CA GLY A 36 28.81 -11.59 2.46
C GLY A 36 29.42 -10.87 3.66
N MET A 37 28.84 -10.98 4.86
CA MET A 37 29.41 -10.37 6.09
C MET A 37 29.49 -11.34 7.28
N TYR A 38 28.53 -12.25 7.42
CA TYR A 38 28.47 -13.17 8.55
C TYR A 38 28.23 -14.60 8.08
N THR A 39 28.96 -15.55 8.65
CA THR A 39 28.79 -16.99 8.41
C THR A 39 27.77 -17.62 9.34
N GLU A 40 27.48 -16.95 10.45
CA GLU A 40 26.55 -17.40 11.48
C GLU A 40 25.65 -16.25 11.93
N GLY A 41 24.39 -16.55 12.24
CA GLY A 41 23.43 -15.62 12.82
C GLY A 41 22.73 -16.22 14.03
N SER A 42 22.35 -15.38 14.98
CA SER A 42 21.67 -15.79 16.19
C SER A 42 20.30 -15.16 16.28
N VAL A 43 19.28 -15.97 16.59
CA VAL A 43 17.94 -15.49 16.96
C VAL A 43 17.80 -15.55 18.47
N ILE A 44 17.57 -14.43 19.10
CA ILE A 44 17.48 -14.26 20.55
C ILE A 44 16.06 -13.91 20.92
N VAL A 45 15.38 -14.82 21.64
CA VAL A 45 14.02 -14.58 22.15
C VAL A 45 14.13 -13.87 23.47
N THR A 46 13.56 -12.65 23.56
CA THR A 46 13.69 -11.79 24.75
C THR A 46 12.46 -11.79 25.66
N ASP A 47 11.37 -12.48 25.26
CA ASP A 47 10.18 -12.64 26.11
C ASP A 47 10.47 -13.67 27.22
N SER A 48 10.88 -13.19 28.41
CA SER A 48 11.19 -14.03 29.57
C SER A 48 9.97 -14.84 30.06
N LYS A 49 8.76 -14.29 29.92
CA LYS A 49 7.51 -14.94 30.35
C LYS A 49 7.14 -16.14 29.48
N LEU A 50 7.71 -16.22 28.27
CA LEU A 50 7.46 -17.33 27.35
C LEU A 50 7.92 -18.66 27.94
N PHE A 51 9.10 -18.69 28.57
CA PHE A 51 9.65 -19.87 29.23
C PHE A 51 8.89 -20.27 30.50
N ASP A 52 8.45 -19.28 31.28
CA ASP A 52 7.69 -19.52 32.52
C ASP A 52 6.33 -20.20 32.22
N ASN A 53 5.76 -19.94 31.06
CA ASN A 53 4.49 -20.50 30.63
C ASN A 53 4.59 -21.92 30.01
N LYS A 54 5.80 -22.47 29.83
CA LYS A 54 6.07 -23.77 29.20
C LYS A 54 5.26 -24.92 29.83
N ASN A 55 5.09 -24.92 31.16
CA ASN A 55 4.44 -25.98 31.91
C ASN A 55 3.03 -25.64 32.37
N ASN A 56 2.54 -24.44 32.10
CA ASN A 56 1.25 -23.96 32.61
C ASN A 56 0.15 -24.02 31.54
N ARG A 57 -0.42 -25.22 31.35
CA ARG A 57 -1.49 -25.47 30.36
C ARG A 57 -2.81 -24.77 30.64
N SER A 58 -3.03 -24.33 31.89
CA SER A 58 -4.27 -23.65 32.28
C SER A 58 -4.31 -22.16 31.92
N ASN A 59 -3.20 -21.59 31.50
CA ASN A 59 -3.06 -20.17 31.19
C ASN A 59 -2.78 -19.99 29.68
N GLY A 60 -3.41 -19.01 29.03
CA GLY A 60 -3.18 -18.66 27.63
C GLY A 60 -1.70 -18.44 27.22
N GLY A 61 -0.79 -18.38 28.21
CA GLY A 61 0.65 -18.37 27.99
C GLY A 61 1.21 -19.65 27.38
N PHE A 62 0.61 -20.82 27.63
CA PHE A 62 1.03 -22.07 27.03
C PHE A 62 0.87 -22.05 25.49
N TYR A 63 -0.18 -21.45 25.00
CA TYR A 63 -0.42 -21.26 23.57
C TYR A 63 0.71 -20.42 22.90
N LYS A 64 1.22 -19.41 23.59
CA LYS A 64 2.35 -18.61 23.10
C LYS A 64 3.64 -19.43 23.02
N TRP A 65 3.85 -20.33 23.99
CA TRP A 65 4.98 -21.26 23.97
C TRP A 65 4.86 -22.26 22.83
N GLU A 66 3.70 -22.88 22.62
CA GLU A 66 3.49 -23.80 21.49
C GLU A 66 3.72 -23.13 20.14
N ASN A 67 3.23 -21.91 19.98
CA ASN A 67 3.48 -21.12 18.76
C ASN A 67 4.97 -20.85 18.57
N CYS A 68 5.68 -20.48 19.64
CA CYS A 68 7.13 -20.27 19.56
C CYS A 68 7.84 -21.55 19.11
N VAL A 69 7.53 -22.69 19.70
CA VAL A 69 8.14 -23.99 19.31
C VAL A 69 7.84 -24.32 17.85
N LYS A 70 6.60 -24.12 17.40
CA LYS A 70 6.21 -24.29 16.00
C LYS A 70 7.02 -23.44 15.02
N MET A 71 7.38 -22.20 15.40
CA MET A 71 8.16 -21.31 14.53
C MET A 71 9.56 -21.87 14.23
N PHE A 72 10.16 -22.61 15.20
CA PHE A 72 11.47 -23.21 15.05
C PHE A 72 11.47 -24.64 14.48
N ASP A 73 10.29 -25.20 14.23
CA ASP A 73 10.18 -26.49 13.57
C ASP A 73 10.52 -26.34 12.08
N SER A 74 11.57 -27.04 11.63
CA SER A 74 12.01 -27.00 10.23
C SER A 74 11.00 -27.61 9.24
N HIS A 75 10.07 -28.41 9.73
CA HIS A 75 9.02 -29.06 8.94
C HIS A 75 7.67 -28.29 9.03
N ALA A 76 7.58 -27.27 9.89
CA ALA A 76 6.39 -26.47 9.97
C ALA A 76 6.24 -25.63 8.71
N ALA A 77 5.10 -25.76 8.07
CA ALA A 77 4.69 -24.95 6.93
C ALA A 77 3.24 -24.55 7.11
N GLU A 78 2.90 -23.36 6.62
CA GLU A 78 1.51 -22.96 6.47
C GLU A 78 0.97 -23.55 5.16
N PRO A 79 -0.31 -23.94 5.12
CA PRO A 79 -0.92 -24.33 3.86
C PRO A 79 -0.80 -23.19 2.85
N CYS A 80 -0.60 -23.53 1.59
CA CYS A 80 -0.65 -22.58 0.51
C CYS A 80 -2.09 -22.07 0.39
N GLU A 81 -2.27 -20.75 0.39
CA GLU A 81 -3.57 -20.11 0.28
C GLU A 81 -3.59 -19.21 -0.97
N SER A 82 -4.72 -19.15 -1.66
CA SER A 82 -4.94 -18.20 -2.75
C SER A 82 -5.99 -17.18 -2.34
N SER A 83 -5.67 -15.89 -2.46
CA SER A 83 -6.63 -14.82 -2.20
C SER A 83 -7.81 -14.85 -3.17
N ILE A 84 -7.63 -15.35 -4.39
CA ILE A 84 -8.71 -15.51 -5.37
C ILE A 84 -9.78 -16.48 -4.84
N LEU A 85 -9.39 -17.50 -4.08
CA LEU A 85 -10.34 -18.46 -3.51
C LEU A 85 -11.28 -17.81 -2.47
N TRP A 86 -10.86 -16.71 -1.84
CA TRP A 86 -11.73 -15.95 -0.93
C TRP A 86 -13.00 -15.45 -1.59
N LEU A 87 -13.02 -15.23 -2.90
CA LEU A 87 -14.21 -14.79 -3.64
C LEU A 87 -15.39 -15.76 -3.49
N VAL A 88 -15.10 -17.03 -3.25
CA VAL A 88 -16.12 -18.11 -3.14
C VAL A 88 -16.20 -18.71 -1.74
N GLN A 89 -15.32 -18.31 -0.81
CA GLN A 89 -15.29 -18.80 0.56
C GLN A 89 -16.19 -18.00 1.50
N ASP A 90 -16.70 -18.68 2.54
CA ASP A 90 -17.51 -18.06 3.59
C ASP A 90 -16.73 -16.98 4.36
N ILE A 91 -17.43 -15.93 4.80
CA ILE A 91 -16.90 -14.95 5.76
C ILE A 91 -17.40 -15.31 7.16
N GLU A 92 -16.49 -15.62 8.07
CA GLU A 92 -16.80 -15.78 9.48
C GLU A 92 -16.88 -14.38 10.12
N ILE A 93 -18.11 -13.91 10.45
CA ILE A 93 -18.32 -12.62 11.09
C ILE A 93 -18.04 -12.72 12.59
N ASN A 94 -18.46 -13.82 13.20
CA ASN A 94 -18.20 -14.21 14.57
C ASN A 94 -18.38 -15.74 14.69
N ARG A 95 -18.20 -16.30 15.91
CA ARG A 95 -18.25 -17.77 16.14
C ARG A 95 -19.53 -18.45 15.66
N ASP A 96 -20.65 -17.73 15.61
CA ASP A 96 -21.98 -18.30 15.35
C ASP A 96 -22.58 -17.82 14.00
N ASP A 97 -21.98 -16.82 13.37
CA ASP A 97 -22.54 -16.16 12.21
C ASP A 97 -21.54 -16.12 11.03
N TYR A 98 -22.01 -16.59 9.88
CA TYR A 98 -21.27 -16.65 8.62
C TYR A 98 -22.07 -15.99 7.50
N VAL A 99 -21.36 -15.31 6.60
CA VAL A 99 -21.88 -14.98 5.27
C VAL A 99 -21.38 -16.03 4.29
N LYS A 100 -22.28 -16.66 3.59
CA LYS A 100 -21.93 -17.72 2.64
C LYS A 100 -21.19 -17.16 1.42
N GLY A 101 -20.05 -17.77 1.09
CA GLY A 101 -19.25 -17.38 -0.08
C GLY A 101 -20.04 -17.48 -1.38
N VAL A 102 -20.89 -18.50 -1.52
CA VAL A 102 -21.80 -18.66 -2.66
C VAL A 102 -22.74 -17.45 -2.83
N TYR A 103 -23.21 -16.84 -1.73
CA TYR A 103 -24.04 -15.64 -1.79
C TYR A 103 -23.25 -14.45 -2.35
N ILE A 104 -22.04 -14.25 -1.84
CA ILE A 104 -21.16 -13.15 -2.26
C ILE A 104 -20.77 -13.34 -3.73
N ALA A 105 -20.33 -14.55 -4.12
CA ALA A 105 -19.99 -14.87 -5.50
C ALA A 105 -21.14 -14.61 -6.48
N ASN A 106 -22.35 -15.08 -6.16
CA ASN A 106 -23.53 -14.81 -7.00
C ASN A 106 -23.89 -13.32 -7.02
N TYR A 107 -23.66 -12.59 -5.92
CA TYR A 107 -23.89 -11.16 -5.92
C TYR A 107 -22.93 -10.44 -6.87
N ILE A 108 -21.64 -10.76 -6.83
CA ILE A 108 -20.63 -10.25 -7.76
C ILE A 108 -21.01 -10.60 -9.20
N ILE A 109 -21.31 -11.87 -9.49
CA ILE A 109 -21.69 -12.34 -10.85
C ILE A 109 -22.84 -11.52 -11.44
N ASN A 110 -23.83 -11.15 -10.61
CA ASN A 110 -25.03 -10.46 -11.10
C ASN A 110 -24.91 -8.93 -11.07
N ASN A 111 -23.96 -8.34 -10.38
CA ASN A 111 -23.92 -6.90 -10.13
C ASN A 111 -22.57 -6.25 -10.41
N TYR A 112 -21.55 -6.98 -10.88
CA TYR A 112 -20.21 -6.44 -11.06
C TYR A 112 -20.11 -5.33 -12.11
N SER A 113 -21.07 -5.22 -13.00
CA SER A 113 -21.19 -4.09 -13.94
C SER A 113 -21.50 -2.76 -13.25
N HIS A 114 -21.94 -2.76 -12.00
CA HIS A 114 -22.22 -1.57 -11.21
C HIS A 114 -21.01 -1.19 -10.34
N TRP A 115 -20.58 0.04 -10.42
CA TRP A 115 -19.43 0.58 -9.69
C TRP A 115 -19.49 0.40 -8.18
N ASP A 116 -20.70 0.36 -7.59
CA ASP A 116 -20.97 0.20 -6.16
C ASP A 116 -21.25 -1.25 -5.73
N CYS A 117 -20.87 -2.23 -6.54
CA CYS A 117 -21.18 -3.64 -6.34
C CYS A 117 -20.86 -4.14 -4.93
N PHE A 118 -19.68 -3.85 -4.40
CA PHE A 118 -19.27 -4.33 -3.07
C PHE A 118 -19.93 -3.54 -1.93
N GLU A 119 -20.15 -2.24 -2.09
CA GLU A 119 -20.87 -1.43 -1.10
C GLU A 119 -22.34 -1.85 -1.01
N SER A 120 -23.02 -2.02 -2.15
CA SER A 120 -24.37 -2.55 -2.21
C SER A 120 -24.47 -3.99 -1.67
N CYS A 121 -23.47 -4.83 -1.88
CA CYS A 121 -23.39 -6.17 -1.28
C CYS A 121 -23.33 -6.07 0.25
N TYR A 122 -22.46 -5.21 0.77
CA TYR A 122 -22.34 -4.96 2.22
C TYR A 122 -23.66 -4.53 2.84
N GLU A 123 -24.34 -3.54 2.26
CA GLU A 123 -25.62 -3.05 2.76
C GLU A 123 -26.70 -4.13 2.77
N LYS A 124 -26.80 -4.94 1.72
CA LYS A 124 -27.77 -6.06 1.66
C LYS A 124 -27.49 -7.13 2.70
N ILE A 125 -26.21 -7.43 2.97
CA ILE A 125 -25.82 -8.37 4.03
C ILE A 125 -26.24 -7.82 5.40
N LEU A 126 -25.96 -6.53 5.68
CA LEU A 126 -26.40 -5.90 6.93
C LEU A 126 -27.92 -5.96 7.12
N GLN A 127 -28.68 -5.56 6.11
CA GLN A 127 -30.13 -5.60 6.15
C GLN A 127 -30.67 -7.02 6.36
N ALA A 128 -30.07 -8.02 5.71
CA ALA A 128 -30.45 -9.42 5.88
C ALA A 128 -30.15 -9.92 7.31
N TYR A 129 -29.01 -9.52 7.88
CA TYR A 129 -28.62 -9.84 9.25
C TYR A 129 -29.62 -9.25 10.26
N GLU A 130 -29.91 -7.95 10.16
CA GLU A 130 -30.83 -7.24 11.02
C GLU A 130 -32.26 -7.82 10.99
N ARG A 131 -32.75 -8.15 9.77
CA ARG A 131 -34.06 -8.84 9.63
C ARG A 131 -34.09 -10.20 10.32
N LYS A 132 -32.97 -10.95 10.24
CA LYS A 132 -32.89 -12.31 10.83
C LYS A 132 -32.74 -12.29 12.34
N LYS A 133 -31.89 -11.39 12.86
CA LYS A 133 -31.53 -11.31 14.29
C LYS A 133 -32.41 -10.35 15.09
N GLN A 134 -33.14 -9.47 14.38
CA GLN A 134 -33.94 -8.37 14.97
C GLN A 134 -33.11 -7.41 15.85
N THR A 135 -31.79 -7.38 15.63
CA THR A 135 -30.82 -6.51 16.31
C THR A 135 -29.77 -6.07 15.32
N PRO A 136 -29.24 -4.84 15.41
CA PRO A 136 -28.15 -4.40 14.57
C PRO A 136 -26.88 -5.24 14.79
N MET A 137 -26.08 -5.38 13.75
CA MET A 137 -24.79 -6.04 13.84
C MET A 137 -23.85 -5.22 14.75
N ASN A 138 -23.14 -5.88 15.65
CA ASN A 138 -22.20 -5.18 16.53
C ASN A 138 -20.99 -4.62 15.74
N GLN A 139 -20.37 -3.55 16.24
CA GLN A 139 -19.30 -2.82 15.56
C GLN A 139 -18.12 -3.71 15.14
N LYS A 140 -17.72 -4.68 15.97
CA LYS A 140 -16.64 -5.60 15.65
C LYS A 140 -16.98 -6.47 14.42
N SER A 141 -18.18 -7.01 14.37
CA SER A 141 -18.68 -7.82 13.25
C SER A 141 -18.85 -6.99 11.97
N VAL A 142 -19.30 -5.74 12.10
CA VAL A 142 -19.35 -4.76 11.00
C VAL A 142 -17.96 -4.54 10.40
N THR A 143 -16.96 -4.30 11.25
CA THR A 143 -15.57 -4.10 10.80
C THR A 143 -15.04 -5.34 10.08
N VAL A 144 -15.25 -6.55 10.62
CA VAL A 144 -14.83 -7.81 9.99
C VAL A 144 -15.47 -7.96 8.61
N LEU A 145 -16.78 -7.76 8.51
CA LEU A 145 -17.50 -7.88 7.25
C LEU A 145 -16.99 -6.86 6.21
N LYS A 146 -16.87 -5.59 6.61
CA LYS A 146 -16.39 -4.52 5.73
C LYS A 146 -14.98 -4.83 5.22
N THR A 147 -14.05 -5.17 6.10
CA THR A 147 -12.68 -5.53 5.74
C THR A 147 -12.65 -6.72 4.77
N ALA A 148 -13.44 -7.76 5.05
CA ALA A 148 -13.48 -8.95 4.21
C ALA A 148 -14.04 -8.68 2.80
N LEU A 149 -15.00 -7.77 2.65
CA LEU A 149 -15.53 -7.35 1.34
C LEU A 149 -14.56 -6.43 0.60
N THR A 150 -13.91 -5.48 1.30
CA THR A 150 -12.87 -4.62 0.71
C THR A 150 -11.71 -5.46 0.14
N VAL A 151 -11.25 -6.47 0.89
CA VAL A 151 -10.20 -7.38 0.40
C VAL A 151 -10.66 -8.13 -0.86
N ARG A 152 -11.91 -8.58 -0.93
CA ARG A 152 -12.46 -9.24 -2.12
C ARG A 152 -12.57 -8.29 -3.31
N GLN A 153 -12.96 -7.05 -3.08
CA GLN A 153 -12.96 -6.01 -4.10
C GLN A 153 -11.57 -5.87 -4.71
N HIS A 154 -10.53 -5.68 -3.90
CA HIS A 154 -9.16 -5.59 -4.41
C HIS A 154 -8.67 -6.84 -5.15
N VAL A 155 -9.15 -8.03 -4.75
CA VAL A 155 -8.84 -9.26 -5.50
C VAL A 155 -9.46 -9.22 -6.88
N VAL A 156 -10.72 -8.79 -7.00
CA VAL A 156 -11.40 -8.68 -8.31
C VAL A 156 -10.75 -7.61 -9.17
N GLU A 157 -10.43 -6.43 -8.63
CA GLU A 157 -9.71 -5.36 -9.31
C GLU A 157 -8.33 -5.82 -9.80
N THR A 158 -7.61 -6.63 -9.00
CA THR A 158 -6.33 -7.23 -9.40
C THR A 158 -6.50 -8.20 -10.58
N ILE A 159 -7.56 -9.02 -10.58
CA ILE A 159 -7.88 -9.92 -11.71
C ILE A 159 -8.20 -9.09 -12.95
N GLU A 160 -9.01 -8.05 -12.80
CA GLU A 160 -9.42 -7.14 -13.87
C GLU A 160 -8.20 -6.45 -14.49
N ASN A 161 -7.32 -5.90 -13.67
CA ASN A 161 -6.09 -5.25 -14.13
C ASN A 161 -5.17 -6.24 -14.86
N HIS A 162 -4.99 -7.45 -14.31
CA HIS A 162 -4.16 -8.47 -14.95
C HIS A 162 -4.77 -8.93 -16.30
N LEU A 163 -6.09 -9.07 -16.38
CA LEU A 163 -6.77 -9.35 -17.65
C LEU A 163 -6.54 -8.23 -18.67
N CYS A 164 -6.66 -6.97 -18.26
CA CYS A 164 -6.34 -5.81 -19.10
C CYS A 164 -4.90 -5.85 -19.60
N PHE A 165 -3.93 -6.21 -18.74
CA PHE A 165 -2.53 -6.36 -19.12
C PHE A 165 -2.35 -7.46 -20.21
N VAL A 166 -2.97 -8.62 -20.04
CA VAL A 166 -2.87 -9.71 -21.03
C VAL A 166 -3.51 -9.28 -22.34
N LEU A 167 -4.71 -8.68 -22.30
CA LEU A 167 -5.43 -8.21 -23.50
C LEU A 167 -4.68 -7.06 -24.21
N SER A 168 -3.89 -6.26 -23.50
CA SER A 168 -3.09 -5.19 -24.10
C SER A 168 -1.93 -5.72 -24.94
N ASN A 169 -1.47 -6.93 -24.66
CA ASN A 169 -0.36 -7.59 -25.35
C ASN A 169 -0.83 -8.55 -26.46
N ASP A 170 -2.12 -8.85 -26.54
CA ASP A 170 -2.71 -9.76 -27.55
C ASP A 170 -3.92 -9.11 -28.22
N GLU A 171 -3.68 -8.52 -29.39
CA GLU A 171 -4.71 -7.75 -30.12
C GLU A 171 -5.83 -8.58 -30.74
N GLY A 172 -5.68 -9.90 -30.79
CA GLY A 172 -6.61 -10.81 -31.52
C GLY A 172 -7.57 -11.61 -30.65
N SER A 173 -7.27 -11.78 -29.36
CA SER A 173 -7.98 -12.72 -28.51
C SER A 173 -9.29 -12.19 -27.96
N ASP A 174 -10.25 -13.09 -27.80
CA ASP A 174 -11.52 -12.82 -27.11
C ASP A 174 -11.29 -12.74 -25.60
N ALA A 175 -11.72 -11.65 -24.97
CA ALA A 175 -11.49 -11.41 -23.54
C ALA A 175 -12.08 -12.52 -22.65
N GLN A 176 -13.20 -13.15 -23.03
CA GLN A 176 -13.80 -14.21 -22.23
C GLN A 176 -13.00 -15.52 -22.33
N VAL A 177 -12.41 -15.81 -23.49
CA VAL A 177 -11.53 -16.98 -23.67
C VAL A 177 -10.28 -16.79 -22.82
N VAL A 178 -9.64 -15.62 -22.91
CA VAL A 178 -8.44 -15.29 -22.12
C VAL A 178 -8.74 -15.35 -20.62
N ALA A 179 -9.85 -14.77 -20.17
CA ALA A 179 -10.22 -14.78 -18.76
C ALA A 179 -10.47 -16.21 -18.23
N LEU A 180 -11.09 -17.08 -19.02
CA LEU A 180 -11.31 -18.47 -18.64
C LEU A 180 -9.99 -19.25 -18.54
N GLU A 181 -9.06 -19.03 -19.45
CA GLU A 181 -7.73 -19.62 -19.41
C GLU A 181 -6.97 -19.15 -18.17
N LEU A 182 -6.93 -17.83 -17.94
CA LEU A 182 -6.34 -17.26 -16.72
C LEU A 182 -6.96 -17.84 -15.45
N CYS A 183 -8.28 -17.99 -15.38
CA CYS A 183 -8.95 -18.61 -14.24
C CYS A 183 -8.41 -20.01 -13.96
N LYS A 184 -8.32 -20.85 -14.99
CA LYS A 184 -7.88 -22.24 -14.88
C LYS A 184 -6.40 -22.40 -14.51
N GLU A 185 -5.58 -21.42 -14.82
CA GLU A 185 -4.15 -21.39 -14.46
C GLU A 185 -3.90 -20.95 -13.01
N THR A 186 -4.93 -20.41 -12.31
CA THR A 186 -4.75 -19.95 -10.91
C THR A 186 -4.63 -21.12 -9.94
N LEU A 187 -3.82 -20.90 -8.88
CA LEU A 187 -3.78 -21.80 -7.73
C LEU A 187 -5.17 -21.98 -7.09
N ALA A 188 -6.00 -20.91 -7.10
CA ALA A 188 -7.37 -20.95 -6.60
C ALA A 188 -8.19 -22.02 -7.30
N TYR A 189 -8.16 -22.05 -8.62
CA TYR A 189 -8.90 -23.02 -9.43
C TYR A 189 -8.42 -24.46 -9.16
N PHE A 190 -7.11 -24.65 -8.99
CA PHE A 190 -6.56 -25.96 -8.65
C PHE A 190 -7.01 -26.45 -7.26
N MET A 191 -7.13 -25.55 -6.28
CA MET A 191 -7.54 -25.89 -4.91
C MET A 191 -9.06 -25.98 -4.72
N ALA A 192 -9.84 -25.37 -5.60
CA ALA A 192 -11.30 -25.27 -5.51
C ALA A 192 -11.99 -26.61 -5.78
N ASN A 193 -13.11 -26.85 -5.11
CA ASN A 193 -14.04 -27.91 -5.47
C ASN A 193 -14.82 -27.55 -6.73
N ASP A 194 -15.59 -28.51 -7.30
CA ASP A 194 -16.26 -28.32 -8.58
C ASP A 194 -17.33 -27.19 -8.56
N ALA A 195 -18.00 -26.98 -7.44
CA ALA A 195 -18.96 -25.89 -7.28
C ALA A 195 -18.25 -24.53 -7.23
N GLU A 196 -17.13 -24.44 -6.49
CA GLU A 196 -16.29 -23.24 -6.41
C GLU A 196 -15.66 -22.91 -7.76
N LYS A 197 -15.15 -23.91 -8.51
CA LYS A 197 -14.64 -23.74 -9.88
C LYS A 197 -15.66 -23.08 -10.79
N THR A 198 -16.90 -23.58 -10.77
CA THR A 198 -17.98 -23.01 -11.56
C THR A 198 -18.26 -21.55 -11.21
N LEU A 199 -18.18 -21.18 -9.93
CA LEU A 199 -18.35 -19.78 -9.49
C LEU A 199 -17.16 -18.90 -9.91
N LEU A 200 -15.94 -19.40 -9.78
CA LEU A 200 -14.75 -18.68 -10.23
C LEU A 200 -14.78 -18.41 -11.73
N GLU A 201 -15.10 -19.40 -12.55
CA GLU A 201 -15.24 -19.24 -14.01
C GLU A 201 -16.26 -18.13 -14.35
N LYS A 202 -17.40 -18.09 -13.65
CA LYS A 202 -18.43 -17.05 -13.86
C LYS A 202 -17.95 -15.67 -13.40
N ILE A 203 -17.18 -15.57 -12.30
CA ILE A 203 -16.61 -14.29 -11.84
C ILE A 203 -15.62 -13.77 -12.89
N PHE A 204 -14.74 -14.62 -13.40
CA PHE A 204 -13.81 -14.23 -14.47
C PHE A 204 -14.54 -13.83 -15.76
N ASP A 205 -15.63 -14.51 -16.09
CA ASP A 205 -16.46 -14.16 -17.26
C ASP A 205 -17.09 -12.76 -17.12
N VAL A 206 -17.67 -12.40 -15.97
CA VAL A 206 -18.26 -11.06 -15.78
C VAL A 206 -17.20 -9.97 -15.76
N ILE A 207 -15.98 -10.24 -15.25
CA ILE A 207 -14.84 -9.33 -15.35
C ILE A 207 -14.47 -9.12 -16.83
N ALA A 208 -14.41 -10.19 -17.63
CA ALA A 208 -14.13 -10.09 -19.06
C ALA A 208 -15.22 -9.34 -19.83
N GLN A 209 -16.49 -9.54 -19.47
CA GLN A 209 -17.61 -8.78 -20.05
C GLN A 209 -17.45 -7.28 -19.80
N LYS A 210 -17.07 -6.88 -18.59
CA LYS A 210 -16.79 -5.49 -18.26
C LYS A 210 -15.60 -4.94 -19.05
N ALA A 211 -14.50 -5.69 -19.14
CA ALA A 211 -13.33 -5.29 -19.93
C ALA A 211 -13.68 -5.08 -21.42
N LYS A 212 -14.60 -5.85 -21.99
CA LYS A 212 -15.08 -5.65 -23.37
C LYS A 212 -15.84 -4.34 -23.60
N THR A 213 -16.35 -3.69 -22.55
CA THR A 213 -17.04 -2.40 -22.69
C THR A 213 -16.08 -1.23 -22.83
N VAL A 214 -14.80 -1.43 -22.55
CA VAL A 214 -13.75 -0.42 -22.60
C VAL A 214 -12.99 -0.50 -23.92
N ASP A 215 -12.68 0.66 -24.50
CA ASP A 215 -11.86 0.74 -25.70
C ASP A 215 -10.46 0.13 -25.47
N ARG A 216 -9.93 -0.57 -26.47
CA ARG A 216 -8.63 -1.24 -26.37
C ARG A 216 -7.46 -0.28 -26.10
N VAL A 217 -7.52 0.92 -26.66
CA VAL A 217 -6.52 1.96 -26.35
C VAL A 217 -6.53 2.29 -24.86
N LYS A 218 -7.72 2.41 -24.27
CA LYS A 218 -7.90 2.63 -22.83
C LYS A 218 -7.45 1.43 -22.01
N ILE A 219 -7.77 0.20 -22.43
CA ILE A 219 -7.29 -1.03 -21.78
C ILE A 219 -5.75 -1.03 -21.68
N LYS A 220 -5.05 -0.69 -22.76
CA LYS A 220 -3.58 -0.59 -22.75
C LYS A 220 -3.07 0.43 -21.74
N ARG A 221 -3.77 1.55 -21.58
CA ARG A 221 -3.45 2.59 -20.61
C ARG A 221 -3.73 2.12 -19.18
N TYR A 222 -4.91 1.58 -18.92
CA TYR A 222 -5.31 1.09 -17.60
C TYR A 222 -4.46 -0.10 -17.11
N SER A 223 -3.96 -0.92 -18.01
CA SER A 223 -3.07 -2.04 -17.67
C SER A 223 -1.73 -1.61 -17.04
N LYS A 224 -1.33 -0.35 -17.22
CA LYS A 224 -0.13 0.21 -16.57
C LYS A 224 -0.38 0.54 -15.10
N SER A 225 -1.61 0.97 -14.76
CA SER A 225 -2.02 1.29 -13.39
C SER A 225 -2.38 0.01 -12.62
N MET A 226 -2.38 0.07 -11.29
CA MET A 226 -2.86 -1.02 -10.43
C MET A 226 -4.34 -0.85 -10.05
N LEU A 227 -5.08 -0.01 -10.78
CA LEU A 227 -6.48 0.29 -10.56
C LEU A 227 -7.41 -0.67 -11.32
N GLY A 228 -8.61 -0.85 -10.80
CA GLY A 228 -9.71 -1.40 -11.57
C GLY A 228 -10.19 -0.43 -12.67
N ILE A 229 -10.98 -0.95 -13.61
CA ILE A 229 -11.51 -0.15 -14.72
C ILE A 229 -12.36 1.03 -14.21
N ASP A 230 -13.19 0.82 -13.19
CA ASP A 230 -14.05 1.88 -12.65
C ASP A 230 -13.24 3.04 -12.05
N ASP A 231 -12.20 2.74 -11.29
CA ASP A 231 -11.32 3.75 -10.71
C ASP A 231 -10.58 4.54 -11.80
N ALA A 232 -10.11 3.85 -12.85
CA ALA A 232 -9.48 4.50 -13.98
C ALA A 232 -10.47 5.41 -14.74
N LEU A 233 -11.72 5.00 -14.91
CA LEU A 233 -12.79 5.80 -15.50
C LEU A 233 -13.14 7.03 -14.64
N ILE A 234 -13.14 6.89 -13.31
CA ILE A 234 -13.35 8.01 -12.37
C ILE A 234 -12.22 9.05 -12.53
N ILE A 235 -10.97 8.58 -12.62
CA ILE A 235 -9.82 9.47 -12.85
C ILE A 235 -9.95 10.17 -14.22
N GLU A 236 -10.26 9.45 -15.30
CA GLU A 236 -10.47 10.06 -16.62
C GLU A 236 -11.59 11.12 -16.61
N ALA A 237 -12.71 10.82 -15.96
CA ALA A 237 -13.82 11.77 -15.84
C ALA A 237 -13.37 13.02 -15.10
N TRP A 238 -12.66 12.89 -13.98
CA TRP A 238 -12.13 14.01 -13.21
C TRP A 238 -11.12 14.84 -14.02
N LEU A 239 -10.20 14.19 -14.75
CA LEU A 239 -9.24 14.88 -15.62
C LEU A 239 -9.93 15.73 -16.69
N ALA A 240 -10.99 15.18 -17.30
CA ALA A 240 -11.78 15.89 -18.32
C ALA A 240 -12.60 17.03 -17.71
N GLU A 241 -13.28 16.81 -16.60
CA GLU A 241 -14.15 17.79 -15.92
C GLU A 241 -13.36 18.98 -15.42
N THR A 242 -12.16 18.76 -14.88
CA THR A 242 -11.28 19.81 -14.39
C THR A 242 -10.41 20.45 -15.48
N GLN A 243 -10.42 19.90 -16.69
CA GLN A 243 -9.50 20.29 -17.77
C GLN A 243 -8.02 20.25 -17.32
N PHE A 244 -7.70 19.26 -16.46
CA PHE A 244 -6.42 19.18 -15.75
C PHE A 244 -5.21 19.06 -16.68
N ILE A 245 -5.42 18.51 -17.87
CA ILE A 245 -4.36 18.33 -18.89
C ILE A 245 -4.24 19.55 -19.77
N GLU A 246 -5.37 20.22 -20.09
CA GLU A 246 -5.43 21.30 -21.08
C GLU A 246 -5.02 22.67 -20.52
N GLN A 247 -5.16 22.85 -19.20
CA GLN A 247 -4.83 24.10 -18.53
C GLN A 247 -3.46 24.04 -17.85
N GLN A 248 -2.80 25.18 -17.79
CA GLN A 248 -1.55 25.31 -17.03
C GLN A 248 -1.86 25.75 -15.58
N PHE A 249 -1.60 24.85 -14.65
CA PHE A 249 -1.74 25.11 -13.22
C PHE A 249 -0.36 25.29 -12.56
N SER A 250 -0.32 26.10 -11.52
CA SER A 250 0.84 26.18 -10.62
C SER A 250 0.97 24.88 -9.80
N ASP A 251 2.15 24.63 -9.27
CA ASP A 251 2.40 23.42 -8.45
C ASP A 251 1.49 23.38 -7.20
N SER A 252 1.14 24.57 -6.64
CA SER A 252 0.22 24.65 -5.51
C SER A 252 -1.22 24.31 -5.91
N GLU A 253 -1.69 24.79 -7.07
CA GLU A 253 -3.03 24.47 -7.58
C GLU A 253 -3.14 22.97 -7.90
N ILE A 254 -2.13 22.40 -8.56
CA ILE A 254 -2.05 20.95 -8.82
C ILE A 254 -2.19 20.16 -7.52
N PHE A 255 -1.42 20.53 -6.49
CA PHE A 255 -1.47 19.86 -5.21
C PHE A 255 -2.85 19.93 -4.54
N GLU A 256 -3.47 21.12 -4.47
CA GLU A 256 -4.78 21.31 -3.83
C GLU A 256 -5.90 20.57 -4.59
N MET A 257 -5.87 20.56 -5.93
CA MET A 257 -6.82 19.80 -6.74
C MET A 257 -6.70 18.29 -6.49
N LEU A 258 -5.48 17.77 -6.47
CA LEU A 258 -5.22 16.36 -6.21
C LEU A 258 -5.58 15.96 -4.77
N LEU A 259 -5.31 16.84 -3.81
CA LEU A 259 -5.65 16.61 -2.40
C LEU A 259 -7.18 16.54 -2.22
N SER A 260 -7.92 17.46 -2.85
CA SER A 260 -9.39 17.44 -2.82
C SER A 260 -9.93 16.17 -3.47
N PHE A 261 -9.43 15.80 -4.63
CA PHE A 261 -9.85 14.58 -5.33
C PHE A 261 -9.55 13.31 -4.55
N PHE A 262 -8.38 13.24 -3.90
CA PHE A 262 -8.03 12.13 -3.01
C PHE A 262 -8.98 12.01 -1.81
N ILE A 263 -9.30 13.13 -1.17
CA ILE A 263 -10.22 13.17 -0.02
C ILE A 263 -11.63 12.69 -0.43
N ASP A 264 -12.12 13.17 -1.57
CA ASP A 264 -13.45 12.82 -2.07
C ASP A 264 -13.57 11.34 -2.43
N THR A 265 -12.54 10.78 -3.08
CA THR A 265 -12.53 9.37 -3.52
C THR A 265 -12.30 8.39 -2.38
N HIS A 266 -11.47 8.72 -1.39
CA HIS A 266 -11.12 7.82 -0.28
C HIS A 266 -12.05 7.95 0.92
N LYS A 267 -13.11 8.82 0.84
CA LYS A 267 -14.08 9.04 1.93
C LYS A 267 -13.38 9.22 3.29
N ILE A 268 -12.32 10.04 3.31
CA ILE A 268 -11.53 10.31 4.51
C ILE A 268 -12.46 10.78 5.64
N GLY A 269 -12.44 10.04 6.74
CA GLY A 269 -13.42 10.19 7.81
C GLY A 269 -13.15 11.36 8.75
N LYS A 270 -14.07 11.64 9.68
CA LYS A 270 -13.95 12.75 10.65
C LYS A 270 -12.71 12.67 11.56
N THR A 271 -12.17 11.48 11.80
CA THR A 271 -10.91 11.27 12.55
C THR A 271 -9.68 11.81 11.81
N GLU A 272 -9.84 12.11 10.54
CA GLU A 272 -8.80 12.59 9.63
C GLU A 272 -9.05 14.05 9.20
N GLU A 273 -9.84 14.79 9.98
CA GLU A 273 -10.18 16.22 9.74
C GLU A 273 -8.92 17.09 9.55
N TYR A 274 -7.82 16.72 10.21
CA TYR A 274 -6.54 17.41 10.10
C TYR A 274 -5.67 16.93 8.93
N PHE A 275 -6.13 15.94 8.14
CA PHE A 275 -5.34 15.36 7.06
C PHE A 275 -4.84 16.42 6.05
N PRO A 276 -5.67 17.37 5.57
CA PRO A 276 -5.21 18.39 4.63
C PRO A 276 -4.07 19.25 5.21
N ASP A 277 -4.21 19.68 6.46
CA ASP A 277 -3.21 20.52 7.11
C ASP A 277 -1.91 19.77 7.38
N ILE A 278 -2.00 18.51 7.83
CA ILE A 278 -0.84 17.65 8.02
C ILE A 278 -0.15 17.39 6.68
N CYS A 279 -0.89 17.21 5.59
CA CYS A 279 -0.34 17.00 4.26
C CYS A 279 0.46 18.21 3.77
N ARG A 280 -0.05 19.44 3.96
CA ARG A 280 0.67 20.68 3.67
C ARG A 280 1.93 20.82 4.52
N MET A 281 1.79 20.64 5.84
CA MET A 281 2.93 20.70 6.77
C MET A 281 3.99 19.63 6.46
N TRP A 282 3.57 18.45 5.97
CA TRP A 282 4.47 17.38 5.55
C TRP A 282 5.31 17.79 4.33
N LEU A 283 4.68 18.39 3.32
CA LEU A 283 5.37 18.91 2.14
C LEU A 283 6.30 20.09 2.47
N ASP A 284 5.90 20.95 3.43
CA ASP A 284 6.72 22.06 3.91
C ASP A 284 7.88 21.62 4.82
N GLY A 285 8.01 20.32 5.09
CA GLY A 285 9.11 19.77 5.87
C GLY A 285 8.99 19.98 7.40
N TYR A 286 7.80 20.26 7.94
CA TYR A 286 7.60 20.44 9.38
C TYR A 286 7.89 19.14 10.16
N SER A 287 8.46 19.28 11.37
CA SER A 287 8.64 18.16 12.29
C SER A 287 7.31 17.65 12.87
N PHE A 288 7.25 16.39 13.30
CA PHE A 288 6.08 15.84 13.99
C PHE A 288 5.70 16.64 15.26
N ILE A 289 6.69 17.21 15.96
CA ILE A 289 6.44 18.07 17.11
C ILE A 289 5.74 19.38 16.70
N ALA A 290 6.12 19.95 15.57
CA ALA A 290 5.46 21.16 15.05
C ALA A 290 4.02 20.85 14.60
N MET A 291 3.81 19.72 13.93
CA MET A 291 2.47 19.23 13.53
C MET A 291 1.60 18.96 14.77
N GLN A 292 2.12 18.34 15.82
CA GLN A 292 1.42 18.14 17.09
C GLN A 292 0.98 19.46 17.72
N LYS A 293 1.84 20.46 17.74
CA LYS A 293 1.51 21.79 18.28
C LYS A 293 0.41 22.49 17.50
N ALA A 294 0.38 22.30 16.20
CA ALA A 294 -0.61 22.92 15.32
C ALA A 294 -1.99 22.22 15.38
N THR A 295 -2.02 20.88 15.45
CA THR A 295 -3.24 20.09 15.34
C THR A 295 -3.76 19.57 16.69
N GLY A 296 -2.91 19.47 17.70
CA GLY A 296 -3.24 18.83 18.99
C GLY A 296 -3.29 17.29 18.95
N LEU A 297 -3.01 16.67 17.80
CA LEU A 297 -2.97 15.21 17.65
C LEU A 297 -1.75 14.61 18.36
N LEU A 298 -1.83 13.34 18.72
CA LEU A 298 -0.67 12.63 19.26
C LEU A 298 0.35 12.29 18.15
N ILE A 299 1.64 12.29 18.48
CA ILE A 299 2.71 11.97 17.53
C ILE A 299 2.50 10.63 16.81
N PRO A 300 2.09 9.52 17.47
CA PRO A 300 1.81 8.26 16.78
C PRO A 300 0.69 8.36 15.73
N ASP A 301 -0.33 9.18 15.97
CA ASP A 301 -1.41 9.39 15.02
C ASP A 301 -0.93 10.18 13.81
N ILE A 302 -0.14 11.24 14.04
CA ILE A 302 0.50 12.03 12.98
C ILE A 302 1.45 11.16 12.16
N GLU A 303 2.29 10.34 12.82
CA GLU A 303 3.20 9.42 12.13
C GLU A 303 2.43 8.42 11.26
N SER A 304 1.32 7.90 11.77
CA SER A 304 0.44 6.98 11.00
C SER A 304 -0.18 7.67 9.78
N LEU A 305 -0.68 8.91 9.94
CA LEU A 305 -1.20 9.72 8.81
C LEU A 305 -0.11 9.98 7.77
N CYS A 306 1.08 10.42 8.20
CA CYS A 306 2.19 10.71 7.30
C CYS A 306 2.71 9.46 6.58
N SER A 307 2.87 8.34 7.28
CA SER A 307 3.46 7.13 6.71
C SER A 307 2.50 6.32 5.87
N LYS A 308 1.23 6.19 6.27
CA LYS A 308 0.25 5.37 5.58
C LYS A 308 -0.52 6.16 4.53
N LEU A 309 -1.17 7.27 4.93
CA LEU A 309 -2.02 8.01 4.00
C LEU A 309 -1.21 8.89 3.05
N ILE A 310 -0.26 9.70 3.55
CA ILE A 310 0.43 10.67 2.70
C ILE A 310 1.52 10.01 1.87
N SER A 311 2.50 9.38 2.54
CA SER A 311 3.68 8.83 1.84
C SER A 311 3.37 7.58 1.03
N TYR A 312 2.32 6.84 1.38
CA TYR A 312 1.96 5.61 0.68
C TYR A 312 0.69 5.80 -0.16
N GLU A 313 -0.49 5.98 0.43
CA GLU A 313 -1.76 5.95 -0.32
C GLU A 313 -1.90 7.15 -1.27
N PHE A 314 -1.69 8.38 -0.79
CA PHE A 314 -1.80 9.57 -1.65
C PHE A 314 -0.69 9.63 -2.71
N SER A 315 0.54 9.27 -2.35
CA SER A 315 1.64 9.16 -3.30
C SER A 315 1.36 8.10 -4.38
N PHE A 316 0.76 6.97 -4.00
CA PHE A 316 0.35 5.91 -4.92
C PHE A 316 -0.80 6.37 -5.83
N PHE A 317 -1.79 7.06 -5.29
CA PHE A 317 -2.90 7.65 -6.04
C PHE A 317 -2.43 8.59 -7.14
N ILE A 318 -1.43 9.45 -6.84
CA ILE A 318 -0.81 10.31 -7.87
C ILE A 318 -0.13 9.47 -8.95
N GLY A 319 0.53 8.37 -8.58
CA GLY A 319 1.10 7.44 -9.55
C GLY A 319 0.05 6.88 -10.50
N ASN A 320 -1.10 6.49 -10.00
CA ASN A 320 -2.22 6.01 -10.82
C ASN A 320 -2.75 7.09 -11.78
N ILE A 321 -2.82 8.36 -11.34
CA ILE A 321 -3.19 9.48 -12.21
C ILE A 321 -2.17 9.66 -13.34
N ILE A 322 -0.88 9.56 -13.03
CA ILE A 322 0.20 9.64 -14.03
C ILE A 322 0.02 8.54 -15.08
N ASP A 323 -0.24 7.30 -14.65
CA ASP A 323 -0.45 6.16 -15.55
C ASP A 323 -1.69 6.34 -16.46
N VAL A 324 -2.74 7.00 -15.97
CA VAL A 324 -3.96 7.30 -16.73
C VAL A 324 -3.75 8.45 -17.72
N ILE A 325 -2.92 9.45 -17.40
CA ILE A 325 -2.67 10.62 -18.27
C ILE A 325 -2.04 10.20 -19.61
N ASP A 326 -1.21 9.17 -19.61
CA ASP A 326 -0.39 8.70 -20.72
C ASP A 326 0.45 9.79 -21.43
N ASP A 327 1.67 9.46 -21.76
CA ASP A 327 2.67 10.37 -22.30
C ASP A 327 2.79 10.30 -23.85
N ASP A 328 1.65 10.20 -24.56
CA ASP A 328 1.69 10.43 -26.01
C ASP A 328 2.41 11.75 -26.29
N ASP A 329 3.26 11.81 -27.29
CA ASP A 329 4.20 12.87 -27.73
C ASP A 329 3.76 14.35 -27.56
N ASP A 330 2.98 14.67 -26.52
CA ASP A 330 2.49 16.01 -26.17
C ASP A 330 3.40 16.64 -25.09
N GLU A 331 4.10 17.71 -25.43
CA GLU A 331 5.01 18.43 -24.54
C GLU A 331 4.32 18.92 -23.26
N ASN A 332 3.04 19.34 -23.32
CA ASN A 332 2.29 19.80 -22.15
C ASN A 332 2.01 18.65 -21.18
N ARG A 333 1.66 17.47 -21.70
CA ARG A 333 1.46 16.25 -20.89
C ARG A 333 2.76 15.81 -20.24
N ALA A 334 3.86 15.79 -20.98
CA ALA A 334 5.18 15.44 -20.47
C ALA A 334 5.61 16.39 -19.33
N LEU A 335 5.36 17.69 -19.46
CA LEU A 335 5.60 18.68 -18.41
C LEU A 335 4.73 18.43 -17.19
N LEU A 336 3.43 18.17 -17.36
CA LEU A 336 2.52 17.84 -16.25
C LEU A 336 2.96 16.57 -15.54
N VAL A 337 3.27 15.51 -16.27
CA VAL A 337 3.76 14.24 -15.70
C VAL A 337 5.03 14.46 -14.89
N SER A 338 5.98 15.28 -15.37
CA SER A 338 7.20 15.59 -14.62
C SER A 338 6.91 16.33 -13.30
N LYS A 339 5.94 17.26 -13.28
CA LYS A 339 5.47 17.94 -12.05
C LYS A 339 4.82 16.95 -11.08
N LEU A 340 3.98 16.05 -11.58
CA LEU A 340 3.32 15.03 -10.78
C LEU A 340 4.31 14.03 -10.17
N LEU A 341 5.31 13.58 -10.93
CA LEU A 341 6.39 12.73 -10.45
C LEU A 341 7.20 13.42 -9.34
N LEU A 342 7.49 14.70 -9.50
CA LEU A 342 8.19 15.47 -8.47
C LEU A 342 7.33 15.59 -7.20
N LEU A 343 6.04 15.90 -7.34
CA LEU A 343 5.10 15.97 -6.21
C LEU A 343 4.98 14.61 -5.50
N GLN A 344 4.83 13.53 -6.25
CA GLN A 344 4.79 12.17 -5.72
C GLN A 344 6.03 11.86 -4.85
N ARG A 345 7.21 12.23 -5.34
CA ARG A 345 8.47 12.04 -4.60
C ARG A 345 8.53 12.93 -3.35
N LYS A 346 8.09 14.20 -3.44
CA LYS A 346 7.99 15.09 -2.28
C LYS A 346 7.08 14.51 -1.19
N LEU A 347 5.91 14.00 -1.56
CA LEU A 347 4.99 13.33 -0.62
C LEU A 347 5.60 12.08 -0.01
N LYS A 348 6.27 11.26 -0.80
CA LYS A 348 6.92 10.03 -0.34
C LYS A 348 7.97 10.29 0.74
N TYR A 349 8.77 11.32 0.58
CA TYR A 349 9.87 11.65 1.51
C TYR A 349 9.50 12.70 2.58
N GLY A 350 8.45 13.46 2.39
CA GLY A 350 8.06 14.58 3.28
C GLY A 350 9.07 15.72 3.25
N VAL A 351 9.44 16.16 2.05
CA VAL A 351 10.45 17.19 1.81
C VAL A 351 9.96 18.24 0.82
N CYS A 352 10.51 19.46 0.95
CA CYS A 352 10.01 20.63 0.20
C CYS A 352 10.64 20.81 -1.19
N SER A 353 11.79 20.19 -1.48
CA SER A 353 12.56 20.45 -2.70
C SER A 353 13.13 19.17 -3.34
N GLU A 354 13.44 19.24 -4.64
CA GLU A 354 14.11 18.15 -5.35
C GLU A 354 15.53 17.88 -4.81
N THR A 355 16.21 18.94 -4.40
CA THR A 355 17.52 18.83 -3.72
C THR A 355 17.40 18.00 -2.43
N ALA A 356 16.37 18.24 -1.61
CA ALA A 356 16.14 17.47 -0.39
C ALA A 356 15.79 16.01 -0.69
N ILE A 357 15.01 15.72 -1.76
CA ILE A 357 14.77 14.35 -2.22
C ILE A 357 16.09 13.66 -2.56
N SER A 358 16.96 14.32 -3.33
CA SER A 358 18.25 13.79 -3.76
C SER A 358 19.18 13.50 -2.57
N ILE A 359 19.11 14.32 -1.53
CA ILE A 359 19.82 14.08 -0.26
C ILE A 359 19.24 12.86 0.46
N CYS A 360 17.91 12.72 0.55
CA CYS A 360 17.28 11.55 1.15
C CYS A 360 17.70 10.25 0.46
N GLU A 361 17.77 10.25 -0.86
CA GLU A 361 18.10 9.06 -1.65
C GLU A 361 19.57 8.66 -1.59
N LYS A 362 20.49 9.61 -1.56
CA LYS A 362 21.92 9.34 -1.70
C LYS A 362 22.73 9.51 -0.42
N VAL A 363 22.25 10.33 0.50
CA VAL A 363 23.09 10.78 1.63
C VAL A 363 22.50 10.36 2.97
N PHE A 364 21.35 10.89 3.35
CA PHE A 364 20.67 10.65 4.62
C PHE A 364 19.18 10.43 4.40
N ASN A 365 18.68 9.29 4.80
CA ASN A 365 17.24 9.04 4.82
C ASN A 365 16.58 9.67 6.06
N ASP A 366 16.82 10.96 6.26
CA ASP A 366 16.24 11.80 7.32
C ASP A 366 15.74 13.09 6.68
N ARG A 367 14.40 13.25 6.63
CA ARG A 367 13.76 14.34 5.91
C ARG A 367 14.06 15.72 6.46
N LEU A 368 14.18 15.86 7.81
CA LEU A 368 14.45 17.16 8.43
C LEU A 368 15.88 17.59 8.14
N LEU A 369 16.82 16.67 8.27
CA LEU A 369 18.21 16.92 7.95
C LEU A 369 18.41 17.19 6.46
N ALA A 370 17.69 16.46 5.59
CA ALA A 370 17.74 16.67 4.14
C ALA A 370 17.26 18.06 3.75
N ASN A 371 16.11 18.53 4.28
CA ASN A 371 15.64 19.90 4.07
C ASN A 371 16.66 20.94 4.55
N SER A 372 17.18 20.78 5.77
CA SER A 372 18.16 21.72 6.33
C SER A 372 19.46 21.77 5.51
N ILE A 373 19.95 20.63 4.99
CA ILE A 373 21.15 20.62 4.13
C ILE A 373 20.83 21.25 2.76
N ALA A 374 19.64 20.99 2.19
CA ALA A 374 19.21 21.62 0.94
C ALA A 374 19.19 23.17 1.07
N GLU A 375 18.72 23.70 2.21
CA GLU A 375 18.78 25.14 2.52
C GLU A 375 20.24 25.65 2.58
N GLN A 376 21.18 24.85 3.12
CA GLN A 376 22.59 25.23 3.14
C GLN A 376 23.20 25.26 1.73
N ILE A 377 22.76 24.39 0.82
CA ILE A 377 23.17 24.40 -0.58
C ILE A 377 22.58 25.62 -1.29
N GLY A 378 21.34 26.00 -0.97
CA GLY A 378 20.66 27.19 -1.53
C GLY A 378 20.17 27.01 -2.95
N ALA A 379 19.97 25.76 -3.39
CA ALA A 379 19.38 25.42 -4.70
C ALA A 379 18.22 24.43 -4.49
N GLU A 380 17.07 24.74 -5.07
CA GLU A 380 15.84 23.96 -4.86
C GLU A 380 15.73 22.73 -5.77
N SER A 381 16.39 22.78 -6.95
CA SER A 381 16.30 21.74 -7.97
C SER A 381 17.68 21.21 -8.37
N ILE A 382 18.20 20.30 -7.55
CA ILE A 382 19.40 19.51 -7.89
C ILE A 382 19.00 18.05 -7.90
N ASP A 383 19.10 17.42 -9.05
CA ASP A 383 18.77 16.02 -9.22
C ASP A 383 19.77 15.07 -8.52
N THR A 384 19.37 13.81 -8.43
CA THR A 384 20.12 12.77 -7.75
C THR A 384 21.50 12.49 -8.35
N ASN A 385 21.75 12.83 -9.62
CA ASN A 385 23.03 12.61 -10.26
C ASN A 385 24.06 13.71 -9.91
N HIS A 386 23.58 14.93 -9.69
CA HIS A 386 24.41 16.11 -9.45
C HIS A 386 24.55 16.47 -7.94
N ILE A 387 23.82 15.81 -7.06
CA ILE A 387 23.79 16.15 -5.62
C ILE A 387 25.16 16.01 -4.95
N ILE A 388 25.95 15.01 -5.32
CA ILE A 388 27.27 14.78 -4.74
C ILE A 388 28.22 15.93 -5.07
N ASP A 389 28.17 16.46 -6.28
CA ASP A 389 29.01 17.59 -6.68
C ASP A 389 28.58 18.88 -6.00
N ALA A 390 27.28 19.10 -5.84
CA ALA A 390 26.76 20.22 -5.05
C ALA A 390 27.20 20.15 -3.57
N LEU A 391 27.18 18.95 -2.98
CA LEU A 391 27.67 18.72 -1.62
C LEU A 391 29.17 19.00 -1.51
N LYS A 392 30.00 18.63 -2.50
CA LYS A 392 31.43 18.96 -2.53
C LYS A 392 31.66 20.45 -2.57
N MET A 393 30.91 21.19 -3.39
CA MET A 393 31.03 22.64 -3.52
C MET A 393 30.65 23.37 -2.21
N CYS A 394 29.64 22.88 -1.47
CA CYS A 394 29.14 23.48 -0.24
C CYS A 394 29.67 22.80 1.03
N LYS A 395 30.70 21.93 0.92
CA LYS A 395 31.16 21.03 1.98
C LYS A 395 31.45 21.74 3.31
N GLU A 396 32.21 22.80 3.29
CA GLU A 396 32.62 23.55 4.52
C GLU A 396 31.40 24.14 5.24
N LYS A 397 30.43 24.70 4.48
CA LYS A 397 29.21 25.26 5.02
C LYS A 397 28.35 24.17 5.69
N ILE A 398 28.22 23.02 5.01
CA ILE A 398 27.46 21.86 5.50
C ILE A 398 28.12 21.27 6.76
N LEU A 399 29.43 21.11 6.78
CA LEU A 399 30.16 20.62 7.97
C LEU A 399 30.02 21.57 9.16
N GLY A 400 30.06 22.89 8.92
CA GLY A 400 29.80 23.92 9.93
C GLY A 400 28.38 23.76 10.51
N PHE A 401 27.36 23.61 9.66
CA PHE A 401 25.98 23.34 10.09
C PHE A 401 25.88 22.04 10.89
N LEU A 402 26.55 20.97 10.47
CA LEU A 402 26.51 19.66 11.12
C LEU A 402 27.30 19.58 12.43
N SER A 403 28.02 20.62 12.80
CA SER A 403 28.85 20.62 14.02
C SER A 403 28.06 20.44 15.33
N VAL A 404 26.76 20.79 15.33
CA VAL A 404 25.84 20.62 16.46
C VAL A 404 25.11 19.26 16.44
N TYR A 405 25.32 18.45 15.41
CA TYR A 405 24.72 17.14 15.25
C TYR A 405 25.72 16.02 15.65
N PRO A 406 25.25 14.77 15.84
CA PRO A 406 26.18 13.65 16.07
C PRO A 406 27.23 13.54 14.97
N THR A 407 28.49 13.25 15.38
CA THR A 407 29.67 13.19 14.48
C THR A 407 29.51 12.25 13.29
N TYR A 408 28.62 11.25 13.40
CA TYR A 408 28.27 10.35 12.29
C TYR A 408 27.90 11.11 11.01
N PHE A 409 27.11 12.18 11.10
CA PHE A 409 26.67 12.93 9.94
C PHE A 409 27.84 13.65 9.24
N SER A 410 28.72 14.27 9.99
CA SER A 410 29.92 14.91 9.44
C SER A 410 30.89 13.90 8.83
N VAL A 411 31.07 12.74 9.44
CA VAL A 411 31.88 11.63 8.89
C VAL A 411 31.27 11.13 7.57
N ARG A 412 29.96 10.99 7.49
CA ARG A 412 29.27 10.56 6.28
C ARG A 412 29.46 11.53 5.12
N ILE A 413 29.29 12.84 5.37
CA ILE A 413 29.58 13.88 4.34
C ILE A 413 31.02 13.84 3.89
N ASN A 414 31.98 13.74 4.84
CA ASN A 414 33.39 13.65 4.49
C ASN A 414 33.71 12.41 3.64
N TRP A 415 33.03 11.30 3.87
CA TRP A 415 33.21 10.08 3.08
C TRP A 415 32.62 10.21 1.67
N ILE A 416 31.44 10.81 1.52
CA ILE A 416 30.74 10.99 0.22
C ILE A 416 31.48 12.02 -0.65
N CYS A 417 32.08 13.05 -0.02
CA CYS A 417 32.79 14.13 -0.71
C CYS A 417 34.29 13.83 -0.96
N LYS A 418 34.73 12.61 -0.74
CA LYS A 418 36.06 12.16 -1.19
C LYS A 418 36.04 11.82 -2.66
#